data_06672817edcf7d1a9e18577d1926f535
#
_entry.id   06672817edcf7d1a9e18577d1926f535
#
_cell.length_a   1.000
_cell.length_b   1.000
_cell.length_c   1.000
_cell.angle_alpha   90.00
_cell.angle_beta   90.00
_cell.angle_gamma   90.00
#
_symmetry.space_group_name_H-M   'P 1'
#
loop_
_entity.id
_entity.type
_entity.pdbx_description
1 polymer ?
#
loop_
_entity_poly.entity_id
_entity_poly.type
_entity_poly.pdbx_seq_one_letter_code
_entity_poly.pdbx_strand_id
1 'polypeptide(L)'
;MAEELEHQPSLPQQANLTARPPFPIHVLPPKIRAMAEAVAAFMTTGKDLSAAVAMTVLNAAICGGVRIMHRGHPERVTPSGTFNVSIGVSGSGKSVIGGLMMKPIFDFEREAQERFGRDVRPGLEAERIEVEAEIKLLSNEAAKPREEKGADAKARRNRLTDLLRRKHEIEERMHPPQFIIEDSTVQSFARLLKATGGRVLILSTDAREIIANLLGRYNNGKADDSILLKGYSGEGFKFTRKGPNGIVETINVASTAMSMHIMVQPDKATEMAERKELQEGGLLQRINFVWSDNRPGRASLSKPIPPEIREDYQQFIFELMRTYYCAEGEVMFYLSDESWQALEDYKEAAQVAAGDGSHPSWTFHTRDSEIACRLAAGLHAGDLGDKAHESDIPVETIRRAITLMDYYNIDRMMIADNMEDRSDDKVMAKLRDLATTYPDGFSPREAQRKRIAGMHKGAEAVQAILDQKVKNGVLQLVDEGPPRYKFALR
;
A
#
# COMPACT_ATOMS: atom_id res chain seq x y z
N MET A 1 32.57 8.75 34.65
CA MET A 1 32.37 8.85 33.21
C MET A 1 32.19 7.43 32.72
N ALA A 2 30.95 6.95 32.66
CA ALA A 2 30.61 5.66 32.10
C ALA A 2 30.22 5.90 30.66
N GLU A 3 30.91 5.24 29.74
CA GLU A 3 30.63 5.25 28.32
C GLU A 3 29.25 4.62 28.10
N GLU A 4 28.31 5.42 27.64
CA GLU A 4 27.06 4.95 26.99
C GLU A 4 27.48 4.30 25.65
N LEU A 5 27.57 2.98 25.66
CA LEU A 5 27.61 2.19 24.44
C LEU A 5 26.24 2.33 23.74
N GLU A 6 26.17 3.24 22.78
CA GLU A 6 25.09 3.32 21.82
C GLU A 6 24.92 1.97 21.15
N HIS A 7 23.79 1.35 21.45
CA HIS A 7 23.34 0.11 20.82
C HIS A 7 22.96 0.45 19.37
N GLN A 8 23.91 0.36 18.44
CA GLN A 8 23.62 0.39 17.01
C GLN A 8 22.73 -0.82 16.69
N PRO A 9 21.55 -0.62 16.09
CA PRO A 9 20.74 -1.75 15.66
C PRO A 9 21.55 -2.58 14.67
N SER A 10 21.80 -3.84 15.00
CA SER A 10 22.44 -4.77 14.09
C SER A 10 21.57 -4.93 12.85
N LEU A 11 22.08 -4.46 11.70
CA LEU A 11 21.50 -4.77 10.41
C LEU A 11 21.40 -6.30 10.27
N PRO A 12 20.30 -6.82 9.64
CA PRO A 12 20.23 -8.24 9.32
C PRO A 12 21.53 -8.63 8.61
N GLN A 13 22.12 -9.73 9.02
CA GLN A 13 23.44 -10.15 8.57
C GLN A 13 23.48 -10.17 7.04
N GLN A 14 24.40 -9.43 6.44
CA GLN A 14 24.57 -9.27 4.99
C GLN A 14 24.75 -10.59 4.21
N ALA A 15 24.86 -11.70 4.90
CA ALA A 15 25.15 -13.01 4.34
C ALA A 15 24.06 -13.55 3.40
N ASN A 16 22.79 -13.15 3.57
CA ASN A 16 21.67 -13.69 2.76
C ASN A 16 21.34 -12.86 1.51
N LEU A 17 21.76 -11.61 1.44
CA LEU A 17 21.49 -10.73 0.29
C LEU A 17 22.35 -11.08 -0.94
N THR A 18 23.54 -11.65 -0.74
CA THR A 18 24.44 -12.05 -1.83
C THR A 18 23.97 -13.28 -2.63
N ALA A 19 23.04 -14.06 -2.09
CA ALA A 19 22.47 -15.26 -2.75
C ALA A 19 21.14 -14.97 -3.47
N ARG A 20 20.66 -13.72 -3.45
CA ARG A 20 19.38 -13.34 -4.04
C ARG A 20 19.44 -13.38 -5.57
N PRO A 21 18.48 -14.05 -6.25
CA PRO A 21 18.43 -14.02 -7.70
C PRO A 21 18.16 -12.60 -8.21
N PRO A 22 18.65 -12.23 -9.40
CA PRO A 22 18.33 -10.95 -10.00
C PRO A 22 16.83 -10.86 -10.33
N PHE A 23 16.29 -9.62 -10.31
CA PHE A 23 14.91 -9.38 -10.70
C PHE A 23 14.65 -9.96 -12.11
N PRO A 24 13.56 -10.71 -12.34
CA PRO A 24 13.26 -11.34 -13.63
C PRO A 24 12.75 -10.31 -14.64
N ILE A 25 13.59 -9.33 -14.99
CA ILE A 25 13.22 -8.18 -15.84
C ILE A 25 12.73 -8.57 -17.23
N HIS A 26 13.10 -9.78 -17.69
CA HIS A 26 12.69 -10.31 -18.98
C HIS A 26 11.18 -10.56 -19.09
N VAL A 27 10.48 -10.70 -17.95
CA VAL A 27 9.01 -10.87 -17.93
C VAL A 27 8.25 -9.56 -18.09
N LEU A 28 8.92 -8.40 -17.98
CA LEU A 28 8.27 -7.10 -18.16
C LEU A 28 7.97 -6.82 -19.64
N PRO A 29 6.88 -6.10 -19.94
CA PRO A 29 6.56 -5.63 -21.28
C PRO A 29 7.71 -4.81 -21.88
N PRO A 30 7.92 -4.85 -23.22
CA PRO A 30 9.13 -4.30 -23.84
C PRO A 30 9.41 -2.83 -23.52
N LYS A 31 8.41 -1.94 -23.62
CA LYS A 31 8.57 -0.51 -23.33
C LYS A 31 8.92 -0.25 -21.84
N ILE A 32 8.28 -1.00 -20.96
CA ILE A 32 8.49 -0.92 -19.51
C ILE A 32 9.89 -1.42 -19.15
N ARG A 33 10.29 -2.55 -19.73
CA ARG A 33 11.62 -3.12 -19.56
C ARG A 33 12.72 -2.19 -20.06
N ALA A 34 12.55 -1.61 -21.27
CA ALA A 34 13.53 -0.69 -21.85
C ALA A 34 13.81 0.51 -20.94
N MET A 35 12.77 1.12 -20.36
CA MET A 35 12.95 2.24 -19.43
C MET A 35 13.61 1.80 -18.13
N ALA A 36 13.21 0.67 -17.53
CA ALA A 36 13.81 0.15 -16.31
C ALA A 36 15.32 -0.15 -16.49
N GLU A 37 15.70 -0.74 -17.62
CA GLU A 37 17.11 -1.01 -17.97
C GLU A 37 17.90 0.28 -18.24
N ALA A 38 17.30 1.25 -18.91
CA ALA A 38 17.94 2.54 -19.16
C ALA A 38 18.18 3.32 -17.85
N VAL A 39 17.22 3.33 -16.92
CA VAL A 39 17.37 3.95 -15.61
C VAL A 39 18.45 3.25 -14.78
N ALA A 40 18.49 1.92 -14.75
CA ALA A 40 19.53 1.16 -14.07
C ALA A 40 20.93 1.47 -14.64
N ALA A 41 21.06 1.56 -15.96
CA ALA A 41 22.31 1.91 -16.64
C ALA A 41 22.73 3.36 -16.34
N PHE A 42 21.78 4.30 -16.30
CA PHE A 42 22.03 5.69 -15.91
C PHE A 42 22.53 5.79 -14.46
N MET A 43 21.91 5.06 -13.55
CA MET A 43 22.28 5.05 -12.13
C MET A 43 23.49 4.16 -11.83
N THR A 44 23.96 3.36 -12.80
CA THR A 44 25.01 2.35 -12.61
C THR A 44 24.72 1.40 -11.45
N THR A 45 23.45 0.97 -11.35
CA THR A 45 22.93 0.09 -10.28
C THR A 45 22.43 -1.23 -10.83
N GLY A 46 22.07 -2.16 -9.95
CA GLY A 46 21.26 -3.33 -10.29
C GLY A 46 19.88 -2.90 -10.85
N LYS A 47 19.22 -3.81 -11.55
CA LYS A 47 17.93 -3.56 -12.22
C LYS A 47 16.72 -3.72 -11.29
N ASP A 48 16.92 -4.29 -10.10
CA ASP A 48 15.84 -4.70 -9.18
C ASP A 48 14.90 -3.54 -8.82
N LEU A 49 15.48 -2.43 -8.38
CA LEU A 49 14.68 -1.28 -7.94
C LEU A 49 13.95 -0.62 -9.11
N SER A 50 14.61 -0.36 -10.23
CA SER A 50 13.98 0.26 -11.39
C SER A 50 12.87 -0.62 -11.98
N ALA A 51 13.08 -1.94 -12.02
CA ALA A 51 12.11 -2.90 -12.54
C ALA A 51 10.90 -3.06 -11.60
N ALA A 52 11.11 -3.08 -10.28
CA ALA A 52 10.03 -3.13 -9.30
C ALA A 52 9.15 -1.87 -9.34
N VAL A 53 9.77 -0.68 -9.43
CA VAL A 53 9.03 0.57 -9.60
C VAL A 53 8.27 0.60 -10.92
N ALA A 54 8.90 0.14 -12.02
CA ALA A 54 8.27 0.03 -13.32
C ALA A 54 6.99 -0.80 -13.30
N MET A 55 7.03 -1.97 -12.64
CA MET A 55 5.85 -2.83 -12.49
C MET A 55 4.75 -2.15 -11.67
N THR A 56 5.13 -1.42 -10.62
CA THR A 56 4.14 -0.65 -9.84
C THR A 56 3.50 0.46 -10.66
N VAL A 57 4.28 1.21 -11.44
CA VAL A 57 3.77 2.30 -12.31
C VAL A 57 2.76 1.74 -13.31
N LEU A 58 3.04 0.55 -13.85
CA LEU A 58 2.13 -0.14 -14.77
C LEU A 58 0.80 -0.48 -14.10
N ASN A 59 0.82 -1.11 -12.92
CA ASN A 59 -0.39 -1.39 -12.16
C ASN A 59 -1.11 -0.10 -11.70
N ALA A 60 -0.38 0.93 -11.30
CA ALA A 60 -0.95 2.22 -10.90
C ALA A 60 -1.71 2.89 -12.05
N ALA A 61 -1.16 2.81 -13.28
CA ALA A 61 -1.79 3.41 -14.45
C ALA A 61 -3.14 2.79 -14.84
N ILE A 62 -3.43 1.58 -14.36
CA ILE A 62 -4.70 0.90 -14.66
C ILE A 62 -5.63 0.75 -13.45
N CYS A 63 -5.14 0.98 -12.23
CA CYS A 63 -5.87 0.59 -11.01
C CYS A 63 -7.19 1.31 -10.83
N GLY A 64 -7.36 2.49 -11.41
CA GLY A 64 -8.56 3.31 -11.24
C GLY A 64 -9.83 2.68 -11.82
N GLY A 65 -9.73 2.03 -12.98
CA GLY A 65 -10.89 1.47 -13.68
C GLY A 65 -10.86 -0.06 -13.84
N VAL A 66 -9.68 -0.69 -13.85
CA VAL A 66 -9.59 -2.11 -14.18
C VAL A 66 -9.97 -3.01 -13.01
N ARG A 67 -10.84 -3.98 -13.31
CA ARG A 67 -11.18 -5.12 -12.45
C ARG A 67 -10.91 -6.42 -13.20
N ILE A 68 -10.50 -7.45 -12.47
CA ILE A 68 -10.13 -8.75 -13.03
C ILE A 68 -11.15 -9.77 -12.58
N MET A 69 -11.63 -10.60 -13.50
CA MET A 69 -12.66 -11.58 -13.23
C MET A 69 -12.53 -12.78 -14.17
N HIS A 70 -12.90 -13.96 -13.69
CA HIS A 70 -13.15 -15.13 -14.53
C HIS A 70 -14.66 -15.24 -14.82
N ARG A 71 -15.06 -15.47 -16.09
CA ARG A 71 -16.49 -15.50 -16.48
C ARG A 71 -17.30 -16.57 -15.76
N GLY A 72 -16.66 -17.69 -15.40
CA GLY A 72 -17.28 -18.77 -14.63
C GLY A 72 -17.46 -18.46 -13.14
N HIS A 73 -16.83 -17.39 -12.63
CA HIS A 73 -16.84 -17.00 -11.21
C HIS A 73 -17.07 -15.48 -11.05
N PRO A 74 -18.24 -14.96 -11.46
CA PRO A 74 -18.51 -13.52 -11.49
C PRO A 74 -18.55 -12.86 -10.09
N GLU A 75 -18.67 -13.66 -9.03
CA GLU A 75 -18.59 -13.19 -7.63
C GLU A 75 -17.17 -12.89 -7.16
N ARG A 76 -16.16 -13.34 -7.91
CA ARG A 76 -14.74 -13.13 -7.59
C ARG A 76 -14.13 -12.05 -8.47
N VAL A 77 -14.35 -10.80 -8.08
CA VAL A 77 -13.80 -9.63 -8.75
C VAL A 77 -12.59 -9.13 -7.98
N THR A 78 -11.44 -9.06 -8.65
CA THR A 78 -10.18 -8.60 -8.06
C THR A 78 -9.81 -7.22 -8.60
N PRO A 79 -9.56 -6.20 -7.74
CA PRO A 79 -8.98 -4.94 -8.17
C PRO A 79 -7.56 -5.13 -8.73
N SER A 80 -7.13 -4.25 -9.65
CA SER A 80 -5.80 -4.37 -10.30
C SER A 80 -4.67 -3.65 -9.57
N GLY A 81 -4.96 -2.83 -8.56
CA GLY A 81 -3.95 -2.08 -7.81
C GLY A 81 -3.07 -2.98 -6.94
N THR A 82 -1.78 -2.65 -6.83
CA THR A 82 -0.79 -3.38 -6.02
C THR A 82 -0.19 -2.47 -4.96
N PHE A 83 0.23 -3.05 -3.84
CA PHE A 83 0.97 -2.35 -2.79
C PHE A 83 2.41 -2.83 -2.77
N ASN A 84 3.35 -1.89 -2.92
CA ASN A 84 4.76 -2.19 -3.04
C ASN A 84 5.60 -1.28 -2.12
N VAL A 85 6.59 -1.86 -1.48
CA VAL A 85 7.55 -1.16 -0.62
C VAL A 85 8.96 -1.49 -1.07
N SER A 86 9.69 -0.49 -1.55
CA SER A 86 11.10 -0.64 -1.89
C SER A 86 11.97 -0.21 -0.70
N ILE A 87 12.83 -1.13 -0.25
CA ILE A 87 13.69 -0.95 0.91
C ILE A 87 15.12 -0.75 0.41
N GLY A 88 15.79 0.29 0.88
CA GLY A 88 17.19 0.53 0.54
C GLY A 88 17.84 1.57 1.44
N VAL A 89 19.13 1.46 1.64
CA VAL A 89 19.91 2.37 2.49
C VAL A 89 19.94 3.81 1.95
N SER A 90 20.31 4.75 2.78
CA SER A 90 20.56 6.12 2.32
C SER A 90 21.67 6.13 1.26
N GLY A 91 21.53 6.94 0.21
CA GLY A 91 22.48 7.00 -0.88
C GLY A 91 22.37 5.86 -1.92
N SER A 92 21.40 4.94 -1.81
CA SER A 92 21.17 3.87 -2.81
C SER A 92 20.56 4.34 -4.14
N GLY A 93 20.31 5.64 -4.30
CA GLY A 93 19.70 6.18 -5.51
C GLY A 93 18.17 6.03 -5.61
N LYS A 94 17.50 5.57 -4.54
CA LYS A 94 16.04 5.35 -4.49
C LYS A 94 15.25 6.52 -5.06
N SER A 95 15.47 7.72 -4.53
CA SER A 95 14.67 8.90 -4.91
C SER A 95 14.87 9.30 -6.37
N VAL A 96 16.06 9.11 -6.92
CA VAL A 96 16.34 9.39 -8.34
C VAL A 96 15.65 8.35 -9.22
N ILE A 97 15.82 7.06 -8.91
CA ILE A 97 15.18 5.96 -9.66
C ILE A 97 13.66 6.10 -9.60
N GLY A 98 13.10 6.27 -8.40
CA GLY A 98 11.67 6.46 -8.22
C GLY A 98 11.14 7.69 -8.94
N GLY A 99 11.83 8.83 -8.83
CA GLY A 99 11.46 10.07 -9.52
C GLY A 99 11.44 9.90 -11.04
N LEU A 100 12.43 9.21 -11.63
CA LEU A 100 12.48 8.95 -13.07
C LEU A 100 11.37 7.99 -13.53
N MET A 101 11.14 6.92 -12.79
CA MET A 101 10.16 5.89 -13.15
C MET A 101 8.71 6.35 -12.94
N MET A 102 8.41 7.05 -11.85
CA MET A 102 7.06 7.51 -11.52
C MET A 102 6.71 8.84 -12.21
N LYS A 103 7.69 9.54 -12.80
CA LYS A 103 7.50 10.83 -13.47
C LYS A 103 6.27 10.92 -14.39
N PRO A 104 5.97 9.92 -15.25
CA PRO A 104 4.79 10.01 -16.12
C PRO A 104 3.48 10.19 -15.35
N ILE A 105 3.30 9.52 -14.20
CA ILE A 105 2.07 9.66 -13.40
C ILE A 105 1.96 11.07 -12.81
N PHE A 106 3.06 11.62 -12.28
CA PHE A 106 3.09 12.99 -11.76
C PHE A 106 2.86 14.03 -12.87
N ASP A 107 3.47 13.83 -14.04
CA ASP A 107 3.27 14.71 -15.20
C ASP A 107 1.81 14.65 -15.71
N PHE A 108 1.19 13.47 -15.71
CA PHE A 108 -0.20 13.31 -16.09
C PHE A 108 -1.16 14.07 -15.14
N GLU A 109 -0.93 13.98 -13.83
CA GLU A 109 -1.70 14.76 -12.84
C GLU A 109 -1.52 16.24 -13.06
N ARG A 110 -0.27 16.71 -13.23
CA ARG A 110 0.03 18.12 -13.48
C ARG A 110 -0.67 18.64 -14.72
N GLU A 111 -0.60 17.91 -15.85
CA GLU A 111 -1.30 18.31 -17.09
C GLU A 111 -2.83 18.35 -16.92
N ALA A 112 -3.38 17.41 -16.16
CA ALA A 112 -4.81 17.42 -15.84
C ALA A 112 -5.21 18.65 -15.01
N GLN A 113 -4.39 19.04 -14.02
CA GLN A 113 -4.58 20.23 -13.19
C GLN A 113 -4.43 21.53 -14.02
N GLU A 114 -3.43 21.61 -14.86
CA GLU A 114 -3.22 22.77 -15.76
C GLU A 114 -4.39 22.94 -16.73
N ARG A 115 -4.87 21.84 -17.32
CA ARG A 115 -6.06 21.84 -18.19
C ARG A 115 -7.30 22.28 -17.44
N PHE A 116 -7.52 21.73 -16.24
CA PHE A 116 -8.63 22.13 -15.40
C PHE A 116 -8.59 23.64 -15.08
N GLY A 117 -7.42 24.16 -14.69
CA GLY A 117 -7.23 25.57 -14.38
C GLY A 117 -7.50 26.50 -15.56
N ARG A 118 -7.12 26.09 -16.78
CA ARG A 118 -7.28 26.87 -18.01
C ARG A 118 -8.70 26.76 -18.59
N ASP A 119 -9.22 25.56 -18.68
CA ASP A 119 -10.38 25.26 -19.54
C ASP A 119 -11.70 25.07 -18.76
N VAL A 120 -11.63 24.67 -17.48
CA VAL A 120 -12.82 24.32 -16.69
C VAL A 120 -13.10 25.34 -15.58
N ARG A 121 -12.09 25.68 -14.79
CA ARG A 121 -12.23 26.52 -13.61
C ARG A 121 -12.84 27.90 -13.89
N PRO A 122 -12.48 28.65 -14.96
CA PRO A 122 -13.05 29.96 -15.24
C PRO A 122 -14.57 29.92 -15.47
N GLY A 123 -15.05 28.88 -16.16
CA GLY A 123 -16.50 28.68 -16.36
C GLY A 123 -17.25 28.41 -15.06
N LEU A 124 -16.68 27.57 -14.19
CA LEU A 124 -17.25 27.28 -12.88
C LEU A 124 -17.26 28.51 -11.97
N GLU A 125 -16.20 29.34 -12.01
CA GLU A 125 -16.13 30.59 -11.24
C GLU A 125 -17.19 31.60 -11.71
N ALA A 126 -17.41 31.75 -13.02
CA ALA A 126 -18.47 32.59 -13.56
C ALA A 126 -19.85 32.11 -13.11
N GLU A 127 -20.14 30.82 -13.24
CA GLU A 127 -21.40 30.23 -12.78
C GLU A 127 -21.62 30.40 -11.27
N ARG A 128 -20.57 30.27 -10.46
CA ARG A 128 -20.63 30.52 -9.01
C ARG A 128 -21.00 31.95 -8.70
N ILE A 129 -20.38 32.93 -9.38
CA ILE A 129 -20.66 34.34 -9.20
C ILE A 129 -22.12 34.65 -9.52
N GLU A 130 -22.66 34.10 -10.62
CA GLU A 130 -24.06 34.28 -11.00
C GLU A 130 -25.01 33.72 -9.94
N VAL A 131 -24.78 32.48 -9.50
CA VAL A 131 -25.61 31.83 -8.46
C VAL A 131 -25.53 32.61 -7.13
N GLU A 132 -24.35 33.08 -6.72
CA GLU A 132 -24.18 33.90 -5.50
C GLU A 132 -24.90 35.22 -5.60
N ALA A 133 -24.92 35.86 -6.78
CA ALA A 133 -25.68 37.13 -7.00
C ALA A 133 -27.19 36.89 -6.88
N GLU A 134 -27.72 35.82 -7.45
CA GLU A 134 -29.15 35.46 -7.33
C GLU A 134 -29.53 35.15 -5.87
N ILE A 135 -28.69 34.39 -5.13
CA ILE A 135 -28.91 34.11 -3.71
C ILE A 135 -28.98 35.41 -2.91
N LYS A 136 -28.06 36.36 -3.17
CA LYS A 136 -28.02 37.65 -2.51
C LYS A 136 -29.27 38.48 -2.81
N LEU A 137 -29.74 38.50 -4.04
CA LEU A 137 -30.97 39.21 -4.42
C LEU A 137 -32.19 38.66 -3.68
N LEU A 138 -32.38 37.32 -3.72
CA LEU A 138 -33.51 36.67 -3.02
C LEU A 138 -33.44 36.85 -1.49
N SER A 139 -32.26 36.85 -0.92
CA SER A 139 -32.04 37.08 0.52
C SER A 139 -32.37 38.51 0.92
N ASN A 140 -32.01 39.49 0.10
CA ASN A 140 -32.34 40.91 0.33
C ASN A 140 -33.83 41.20 0.18
N GLU A 141 -34.51 40.52 -0.76
CA GLU A 141 -35.95 40.60 -0.90
C GLU A 141 -36.69 40.03 0.32
N ALA A 142 -36.14 38.93 0.90
CA ALA A 142 -36.68 38.33 2.11
C ALA A 142 -36.58 39.23 3.35
N ALA A 143 -35.60 40.14 3.37
CA ALA A 143 -35.38 41.08 4.50
C ALA A 143 -36.29 42.32 4.47
N LYS A 144 -37.03 42.54 3.35
CA LYS A 144 -37.95 43.71 3.25
C LYS A 144 -39.30 43.35 3.91
N PRO A 145 -39.84 44.22 4.80
CA PRO A 145 -41.14 44.00 5.39
C PRO A 145 -42.23 44.13 4.30
N ARG A 146 -42.72 43.02 3.83
CA ARG A 146 -43.86 42.90 2.94
C ARG A 146 -44.79 41.80 3.48
N GLU A 147 -46.13 42.04 3.41
CA GLU A 147 -47.12 40.96 3.59
C GLU A 147 -47.04 40.02 2.37
N GLU A 148 -46.15 39.09 2.42
CA GLU A 148 -46.09 38.05 1.39
C GLU A 148 -47.21 37.03 1.61
N LYS A 149 -47.97 36.75 0.57
CA LYS A 149 -48.90 35.60 0.56
C LYS A 149 -48.10 34.32 0.70
N GLY A 150 -48.58 33.33 1.48
CA GLY A 150 -47.84 32.12 1.82
C GLY A 150 -47.33 31.30 0.60
N ALA A 151 -48.00 31.45 -0.58
CA ALA A 151 -47.56 30.86 -1.83
C ALA A 151 -46.25 31.47 -2.37
N ASP A 152 -46.06 32.79 -2.31
CA ASP A 152 -44.87 33.49 -2.81
C ASP A 152 -43.68 33.24 -1.92
N ALA A 153 -43.88 33.19 -0.61
CA ALA A 153 -42.84 32.83 0.35
C ALA A 153 -42.33 31.37 0.15
N LYS A 154 -43.24 30.45 -0.18
CA LYS A 154 -42.91 29.05 -0.50
C LYS A 154 -42.10 28.97 -1.79
N ALA A 155 -42.54 29.65 -2.86
CA ALA A 155 -41.81 29.66 -4.15
C ALA A 155 -40.40 30.24 -4.00
N ARG A 156 -40.24 31.34 -3.27
CA ARG A 156 -38.91 31.92 -2.96
C ARG A 156 -38.01 30.95 -2.20
N ARG A 157 -38.55 30.29 -1.16
CA ARG A 157 -37.77 29.30 -0.39
C ARG A 157 -37.33 28.14 -1.28
N ASN A 158 -38.19 27.64 -2.16
CA ASN A 158 -37.83 26.57 -3.09
C ASN A 158 -36.68 27.03 -4.03
N ARG A 159 -36.81 28.25 -4.60
CA ARG A 159 -35.79 28.81 -5.48
C ARG A 159 -34.46 28.95 -4.75
N LEU A 160 -34.46 29.47 -3.52
CA LEU A 160 -33.26 29.58 -2.70
C LEU A 160 -32.63 28.21 -2.39
N THR A 161 -33.44 27.20 -2.11
CA THR A 161 -32.99 25.83 -1.89
C THR A 161 -32.32 25.27 -3.15
N ASP A 162 -32.88 25.50 -4.33
CA ASP A 162 -32.27 25.04 -5.59
C ASP A 162 -30.97 25.76 -5.91
N LEU A 163 -30.88 27.07 -5.65
CA LEU A 163 -29.65 27.82 -5.84
C LEU A 163 -28.55 27.40 -4.85
N LEU A 164 -28.90 27.12 -3.60
CA LEU A 164 -27.93 26.60 -2.62
C LEU A 164 -27.44 25.20 -3.02
N ARG A 165 -28.31 24.35 -3.54
CA ARG A 165 -27.90 23.05 -4.10
C ARG A 165 -26.97 23.23 -5.29
N ARG A 166 -27.30 24.13 -6.22
CA ARG A 166 -26.48 24.43 -7.38
C ARG A 166 -25.11 24.99 -6.98
N LYS A 167 -25.07 25.90 -6.01
CA LYS A 167 -23.82 26.42 -5.44
C LYS A 167 -22.94 25.29 -4.92
N HIS A 168 -23.52 24.39 -4.14
CA HIS A 168 -22.79 23.26 -3.58
C HIS A 168 -22.24 22.31 -4.68
N GLU A 169 -23.03 22.03 -5.73
CA GLU A 169 -22.57 21.25 -6.88
C GLU A 169 -21.39 21.90 -7.62
N ILE A 170 -21.43 23.25 -7.78
CA ILE A 170 -20.32 23.99 -8.39
C ILE A 170 -19.08 23.90 -7.50
N GLU A 171 -19.22 24.13 -6.18
CA GLU A 171 -18.13 24.05 -5.22
C GLU A 171 -17.48 22.66 -5.20
N GLU A 172 -18.25 21.58 -5.26
CA GLU A 172 -17.71 20.21 -5.39
C GLU A 172 -16.91 20.01 -6.68
N ARG A 173 -17.32 20.61 -7.80
CA ARG A 173 -16.65 20.54 -9.10
C ARG A 173 -15.44 21.48 -9.22
N MET A 174 -15.24 22.43 -8.32
CA MET A 174 -14.13 23.39 -8.37
C MET A 174 -12.78 22.81 -7.91
N HIS A 175 -12.76 21.59 -7.40
CA HIS A 175 -11.52 20.94 -7.03
C HIS A 175 -10.75 20.43 -8.26
N PRO A 176 -9.46 20.81 -8.43
CA PRO A 176 -8.66 20.27 -9.51
C PRO A 176 -8.49 18.74 -9.36
N PRO A 177 -8.32 18.01 -10.49
CA PRO A 177 -8.01 16.59 -10.41
C PRO A 177 -6.76 16.34 -9.56
N GLN A 178 -6.87 15.43 -8.61
CA GLN A 178 -5.76 14.98 -7.79
C GLN A 178 -5.83 13.45 -7.68
N PHE A 179 -4.80 12.77 -8.13
CA PHE A 179 -4.75 11.30 -8.14
C PHE A 179 -3.75 10.77 -7.12
N ILE A 180 -2.74 11.58 -6.77
CA ILE A 180 -1.58 11.18 -5.99
C ILE A 180 -1.67 11.74 -4.57
N ILE A 181 -1.31 10.89 -3.60
CA ILE A 181 -1.08 11.27 -2.21
C ILE A 181 0.38 10.98 -1.87
N GLU A 182 1.09 11.97 -1.37
CA GLU A 182 2.43 11.83 -0.79
C GLU A 182 2.39 11.96 0.74
N ASP A 183 1.50 12.79 1.29
CA ASP A 183 1.23 12.94 2.71
C ASP A 183 -0.23 13.38 2.93
N SER A 184 -0.90 12.79 3.91
CA SER A 184 -2.29 13.15 4.20
C SER A 184 -2.72 12.67 5.59
N THR A 185 -3.54 13.49 6.26
CA THR A 185 -4.31 13.01 7.40
C THR A 185 -5.43 12.09 6.93
N VAL A 186 -5.89 11.18 7.79
CA VAL A 186 -7.02 10.26 7.49
C VAL A 186 -8.25 11.02 6.96
N GLN A 187 -8.52 12.22 7.48
CA GLN A 187 -9.66 13.04 7.04
C GLN A 187 -9.45 13.62 5.63
N SER A 188 -8.26 14.16 5.33
CA SER A 188 -7.93 14.67 4.00
C SER A 188 -7.95 13.54 2.98
N PHE A 189 -7.46 12.36 3.37
CA PHE A 189 -7.49 11.16 2.55
C PHE A 189 -8.93 10.71 2.22
N ALA A 190 -9.81 10.68 3.22
CA ALA A 190 -11.21 10.33 3.01
C ALA A 190 -11.93 11.32 2.08
N ARG A 191 -11.65 12.63 2.19
CA ARG A 191 -12.19 13.66 1.30
C ARG A 191 -11.68 13.50 -0.13
N LEU A 192 -10.38 13.22 -0.29
CA LEU A 192 -9.80 12.97 -1.60
C LEU A 192 -10.42 11.74 -2.25
N LEU A 193 -10.58 10.63 -1.52
CA LEU A 193 -11.26 9.44 -2.04
C LEU A 193 -12.71 9.76 -2.50
N LYS A 194 -13.44 10.64 -1.78
CA LYS A 194 -14.75 11.08 -2.25
C LYS A 194 -14.64 11.88 -3.56
N ALA A 195 -13.72 12.83 -3.62
CA ALA A 195 -13.52 13.71 -4.77
C ALA A 195 -13.07 12.97 -6.04
N THR A 196 -12.32 11.87 -5.87
CA THR A 196 -11.80 11.03 -6.97
C THR A 196 -12.68 9.84 -7.32
N GLY A 197 -13.85 9.72 -6.71
CA GLY A 197 -14.69 8.53 -6.88
C GLY A 197 -14.04 7.24 -6.35
N GLY A 198 -13.18 7.37 -5.33
CA GLY A 198 -12.50 6.25 -4.68
C GLY A 198 -11.13 5.86 -5.25
N ARG A 199 -10.61 6.62 -6.21
CA ARG A 199 -9.38 6.29 -6.95
C ARG A 199 -8.21 7.09 -6.44
N VAL A 200 -7.17 6.42 -5.93
CA VAL A 200 -5.99 7.10 -5.35
C VAL A 200 -4.71 6.30 -5.57
N LEU A 201 -3.64 7.02 -5.87
CA LEU A 201 -2.27 6.52 -5.94
C LEU A 201 -1.46 7.06 -4.76
N ILE A 202 -0.83 6.18 -4.02
CA ILE A 202 0.11 6.54 -2.95
C ILE A 202 1.51 6.33 -3.50
N LEU A 203 2.16 7.40 -3.95
CA LEU A 203 3.46 7.33 -4.58
C LEU A 203 4.44 8.25 -3.84
N SER A 204 5.48 7.67 -3.22
CA SER A 204 6.46 8.47 -2.50
C SER A 204 7.86 7.85 -2.57
N THR A 205 8.84 8.69 -2.87
CA THR A 205 10.27 8.33 -2.83
C THR A 205 10.90 8.54 -1.44
N ASP A 206 10.17 9.18 -0.52
CA ASP A 206 10.51 9.32 0.90
C ASP A 206 9.23 9.22 1.74
N ALA A 207 8.93 8.02 2.19
CA ALA A 207 7.66 7.69 2.84
C ALA A 207 7.64 7.93 4.36
N ARG A 208 8.55 8.75 4.91
CA ARG A 208 8.63 8.96 6.37
C ARG A 208 7.31 9.43 6.98
N GLU A 209 6.65 10.40 6.33
CA GLU A 209 5.38 10.94 6.80
C GLU A 209 4.23 9.93 6.65
N ILE A 210 4.14 9.25 5.52
CA ILE A 210 3.14 8.19 5.27
C ILE A 210 3.24 7.11 6.34
N ILE A 211 4.46 6.64 6.61
CA ILE A 211 4.71 5.61 7.63
C ILE A 211 4.39 6.14 9.02
N ALA A 212 4.81 7.36 9.35
CA ALA A 212 4.51 7.95 10.66
C ALA A 212 2.99 8.04 10.89
N ASN A 213 2.22 8.38 9.85
CA ASN A 213 0.76 8.44 9.92
C ASN A 213 0.15 7.05 10.07
N LEU A 214 0.63 6.07 9.29
CA LEU A 214 0.23 4.66 9.38
C LEU A 214 0.52 4.08 10.77
N LEU A 215 1.66 4.42 11.36
CA LEU A 215 2.08 3.98 12.70
C LEU A 215 1.39 4.72 13.84
N GLY A 216 0.46 5.62 13.53
CA GLY A 216 -0.43 6.24 14.52
C GLY A 216 -0.01 7.62 15.03
N ARG A 217 0.78 8.39 14.26
CA ARG A 217 1.17 9.78 14.61
C ARG A 217 -0.01 10.64 15.04
N TYR A 218 -1.16 10.49 14.40
CA TYR A 218 -2.40 11.22 14.70
C TYR A 218 -3.44 10.39 15.48
N ASN A 219 -3.09 9.18 15.92
CA ASN A 219 -4.00 8.24 16.57
C ASN A 219 -3.44 7.71 17.90
N ASN A 220 -2.78 8.60 18.68
CA ASN A 220 -2.18 8.25 19.97
C ASN A 220 -1.26 7.01 19.93
N GLY A 221 -0.51 6.85 18.85
CA GLY A 221 0.42 5.74 18.65
C GLY A 221 -0.21 4.40 18.24
N LYS A 222 -1.52 4.38 17.97
CA LYS A 222 -2.18 3.19 17.41
C LYS A 222 -2.12 3.23 15.90
N ALA A 223 -1.53 2.21 15.30
CA ALA A 223 -1.55 2.05 13.84
C ALA A 223 -2.99 1.89 13.33
N ASP A 224 -3.29 2.53 12.19
CA ASP A 224 -4.58 2.43 11.53
C ASP A 224 -4.37 2.20 10.03
N ASP A 225 -4.56 0.96 9.61
CA ASP A 225 -4.43 0.51 8.23
C ASP A 225 -5.79 0.28 7.53
N SER A 226 -6.89 0.57 8.22
CA SER A 226 -8.24 0.23 7.77
C SER A 226 -8.60 0.81 6.39
N ILE A 227 -8.18 2.05 6.12
CA ILE A 227 -8.45 2.71 4.84
C ILE A 227 -7.60 2.10 3.71
N LEU A 228 -6.38 1.67 4.01
CA LEU A 228 -5.50 0.99 3.06
C LEU A 228 -6.02 -0.41 2.73
N LEU A 229 -6.47 -1.15 3.74
CA LEU A 229 -7.05 -2.48 3.55
C LEU A 229 -8.29 -2.43 2.66
N LYS A 230 -9.21 -1.50 2.92
CA LYS A 230 -10.39 -1.28 2.06
C LYS A 230 -10.00 -0.83 0.67
N GLY A 231 -9.04 0.09 0.57
CA GLY A 231 -8.50 0.55 -0.71
C GLY A 231 -7.88 -0.56 -1.55
N TYR A 232 -7.17 -1.47 -0.92
CA TYR A 232 -6.64 -2.66 -1.57
C TYR A 232 -7.72 -3.63 -2.02
N SER A 233 -8.71 -3.89 -1.16
CA SER A 233 -9.80 -4.84 -1.45
C SER A 233 -10.85 -4.31 -2.42
N GLY A 234 -10.81 -3.01 -2.76
CA GLY A 234 -11.83 -2.39 -3.63
C GLY A 234 -13.15 -2.11 -2.91
N GLU A 235 -13.17 -2.26 -1.58
CA GLU A 235 -14.38 -2.07 -0.79
C GLU A 235 -14.75 -0.59 -0.66
N GLY A 236 -16.05 -0.31 -0.57
CA GLY A 236 -16.53 1.00 -0.18
C GLY A 236 -16.25 1.28 1.31
N PHE A 237 -16.24 2.55 1.67
CA PHE A 237 -16.15 2.89 3.07
C PHE A 237 -17.02 4.11 3.44
N LYS A 238 -17.37 4.18 4.71
CA LYS A 238 -18.10 5.29 5.29
C LYS A 238 -17.27 5.91 6.40
N PHE A 239 -17.01 7.20 6.29
CA PHE A 239 -16.30 7.98 7.29
C PHE A 239 -17.26 9.02 7.87
N THR A 240 -17.40 9.06 9.18
CA THR A 240 -18.32 9.98 9.87
C THR A 240 -17.56 10.71 10.96
N ARG A 241 -17.59 12.04 10.94
CA ARG A 241 -16.92 12.89 11.93
C ARG A 241 -17.79 14.10 12.29
N LYS A 242 -17.71 14.53 13.55
CA LYS A 242 -18.24 15.83 13.96
C LYS A 242 -17.31 16.94 13.50
N GLY A 243 -17.81 17.86 12.69
CA GLY A 243 -17.11 19.09 12.32
C GLY A 243 -17.06 20.11 13.48
N PRO A 244 -16.31 21.22 13.32
CA PRO A 244 -16.11 22.23 14.37
C PRO A 244 -17.41 22.82 14.91
N ASN A 245 -18.46 22.89 14.11
CA ASN A 245 -19.76 23.46 14.45
C ASN A 245 -20.79 22.41 14.94
N GLY A 246 -20.33 21.21 15.33
CA GLY A 246 -21.22 20.13 15.75
C GLY A 246 -21.98 19.45 14.59
N ILE A 247 -21.81 19.91 13.36
CA ILE A 247 -22.41 19.30 12.16
C ILE A 247 -21.67 18.00 11.86
N VAL A 248 -22.41 16.93 11.68
CA VAL A 248 -21.85 15.62 11.32
C VAL A 248 -21.58 15.59 9.81
N GLU A 249 -20.30 15.51 9.45
CA GLU A 249 -19.87 15.24 8.08
C GLU A 249 -19.81 13.71 7.87
N THR A 250 -20.48 13.22 6.86
CA THR A 250 -20.41 11.81 6.44
C THR A 250 -19.88 11.76 5.02
N ILE A 251 -18.72 11.11 4.86
CA ILE A 251 -18.13 10.78 3.56
C ILE A 251 -18.48 9.33 3.27
N ASN A 252 -19.11 9.09 2.13
CA ASN A 252 -19.45 7.76 1.65
C ASN A 252 -18.81 7.52 0.28
N VAL A 253 -18.03 6.46 0.15
CA VAL A 253 -17.36 6.03 -1.07
C VAL A 253 -17.86 4.63 -1.39
N ALA A 254 -18.46 4.45 -2.57
CA ALA A 254 -19.12 3.20 -2.94
C ALA A 254 -18.13 2.06 -3.19
N SER A 255 -17.02 2.37 -3.85
CA SER A 255 -15.91 1.44 -4.13
C SER A 255 -14.59 2.21 -4.10
N THR A 256 -13.49 1.50 -3.86
CA THR A 256 -12.16 2.09 -3.86
C THR A 256 -11.25 1.42 -4.87
N ALA A 257 -10.22 2.14 -5.30
CA ALA A 257 -9.17 1.63 -6.16
C ALA A 257 -7.86 2.31 -5.75
N MET A 258 -6.95 1.53 -5.20
CA MET A 258 -5.67 2.03 -4.71
C MET A 258 -4.52 1.24 -5.27
N SER A 259 -3.44 1.97 -5.62
CA SER A 259 -2.11 1.41 -5.79
C SER A 259 -1.12 2.19 -4.96
N MET A 260 -0.12 1.51 -4.40
CA MET A 260 0.86 2.13 -3.53
C MET A 260 2.27 1.74 -3.94
N HIS A 261 3.16 2.72 -4.03
CA HIS A 261 4.60 2.52 -4.02
C HIS A 261 5.26 3.50 -3.09
N ILE A 262 5.87 2.99 -2.05
CA ILE A 262 6.64 3.81 -1.12
C ILE A 262 8.07 3.30 -1.01
N MET A 263 9.01 4.21 -0.84
CA MET A 263 10.42 3.90 -0.66
C MET A 263 10.85 4.22 0.77
N VAL A 264 11.44 3.25 1.42
CA VAL A 264 11.79 3.34 2.83
C VAL A 264 13.25 2.98 3.09
N GLN A 265 13.74 3.36 4.26
CA GLN A 265 15.00 2.85 4.78
C GLN A 265 14.78 1.54 5.56
N PRO A 266 15.81 0.70 5.74
CA PRO A 266 15.70 -0.59 6.42
C PRO A 266 15.09 -0.51 7.82
N ASP A 267 15.45 0.53 8.61
CA ASP A 267 14.91 0.77 9.95
C ASP A 267 13.40 0.98 9.93
N LYS A 268 12.87 1.69 8.93
CA LYS A 268 11.44 1.93 8.78
C LYS A 268 10.66 0.69 8.33
N ALA A 269 11.23 -0.10 7.43
CA ALA A 269 10.64 -1.38 7.04
C ALA A 269 10.53 -2.32 8.25
N THR A 270 11.58 -2.34 9.06
CA THR A 270 11.63 -3.07 10.32
C THR A 270 10.58 -2.58 11.32
N GLU A 271 10.45 -1.26 11.51
CA GLU A 271 9.45 -0.67 12.39
C GLU A 271 8.02 -1.04 11.95
N MET A 272 7.74 -1.03 10.64
CA MET A 272 6.46 -1.50 10.09
C MET A 272 6.23 -3.00 10.39
N ALA A 273 7.24 -3.83 10.15
CA ALA A 273 7.16 -5.27 10.37
C ALA A 273 6.93 -5.63 11.85
N GLU A 274 7.42 -4.82 12.79
CA GLU A 274 7.25 -5.04 14.23
C GLU A 274 5.87 -4.64 14.79
N ARG A 275 5.08 -3.86 14.03
CA ARG A 275 3.77 -3.41 14.49
C ARG A 275 2.75 -4.55 14.41
N LYS A 276 2.34 -5.00 15.58
CA LYS A 276 1.38 -6.10 15.73
C LYS A 276 0.05 -5.83 15.01
N GLU A 277 -0.40 -4.59 15.07
CA GLU A 277 -1.63 -4.16 14.41
C GLU A 277 -1.55 -4.35 12.88
N LEU A 278 -0.40 -4.05 12.25
CA LEU A 278 -0.18 -4.24 10.82
C LEU A 278 -0.01 -5.72 10.44
N GLN A 279 0.56 -6.52 11.34
CA GLN A 279 0.68 -7.96 11.17
C GLN A 279 -0.70 -8.65 11.23
N GLU A 280 -1.47 -8.37 12.30
CA GLU A 280 -2.79 -8.97 12.54
C GLU A 280 -3.87 -8.39 11.62
N GLY A 281 -3.74 -7.11 11.22
CA GLY A 281 -4.64 -6.43 10.28
C GLY A 281 -4.54 -6.97 8.85
N GLY A 282 -3.43 -7.59 8.49
CA GLY A 282 -3.23 -8.19 7.17
C GLY A 282 -2.70 -7.22 6.11
N LEU A 283 -2.22 -6.02 6.49
CA LEU A 283 -1.63 -5.08 5.55
C LEU A 283 -0.30 -5.59 4.99
N LEU A 284 0.57 -6.11 5.86
CA LEU A 284 1.91 -6.59 5.45
C LEU A 284 1.81 -7.71 4.42
N GLN A 285 0.82 -8.59 4.56
CA GLN A 285 0.57 -9.72 3.65
C GLN A 285 0.17 -9.28 2.24
N ARG A 286 -0.30 -8.04 2.08
CA ARG A 286 -0.72 -7.44 0.80
C ARG A 286 0.41 -6.63 0.14
N ILE A 287 1.54 -6.49 0.80
CA ILE A 287 2.68 -5.70 0.32
C ILE A 287 3.70 -6.60 -0.36
N ASN A 288 4.12 -6.21 -1.56
CA ASN A 288 5.31 -6.72 -2.21
C ASN A 288 6.51 -5.92 -1.71
N PHE A 289 7.41 -6.58 -1.01
CA PHE A 289 8.66 -5.96 -0.58
C PHE A 289 9.73 -6.19 -1.63
N VAL A 290 10.57 -5.18 -1.84
CA VAL A 290 11.76 -5.26 -2.68
C VAL A 290 12.93 -4.66 -1.92
N TRP A 291 13.82 -5.52 -1.47
CA TRP A 291 15.05 -5.10 -0.83
C TRP A 291 16.10 -4.79 -1.90
N SER A 292 16.69 -3.61 -1.85
CA SER A 292 17.70 -3.18 -2.80
C SER A 292 19.03 -2.90 -2.10
N ASP A 293 20.04 -3.64 -2.53
CA ASP A 293 21.43 -3.41 -2.13
C ASP A 293 22.14 -2.39 -3.01
N ASN A 294 21.38 -1.70 -3.83
CA ASN A 294 21.93 -0.77 -4.80
C ASN A 294 22.84 0.25 -4.15
N ARG A 295 24.11 0.19 -4.55
CA ARG A 295 25.06 1.26 -4.35
C ARG A 295 25.37 1.82 -5.72
N PRO A 296 25.14 3.11 -5.98
CA PRO A 296 25.50 3.71 -7.25
C PRO A 296 26.96 3.42 -7.56
N GLY A 297 27.23 2.94 -8.76
CA GLY A 297 28.57 2.65 -9.22
C GLY A 297 29.33 3.94 -9.57
N ARG A 298 30.45 3.80 -10.29
CA ARG A 298 31.25 4.96 -10.72
C ARG A 298 30.46 5.80 -11.71
N ALA A 299 30.35 7.10 -11.48
CA ALA A 299 29.67 8.05 -12.38
C ALA A 299 30.18 8.00 -13.83
N SER A 300 31.47 7.66 -14.04
CA SER A 300 32.07 7.48 -15.38
C SER A 300 31.47 6.33 -16.19
N LEU A 301 30.74 5.43 -15.57
CA LEU A 301 30.03 4.31 -16.22
C LEU A 301 28.56 4.62 -16.50
N SER A 302 28.06 5.76 -16.03
CA SER A 302 26.68 6.19 -16.27
C SER A 302 26.42 6.40 -17.76
N LYS A 303 25.27 5.90 -18.24
CA LYS A 303 24.82 6.11 -19.62
C LYS A 303 23.57 6.99 -19.58
N PRO A 304 23.47 8.04 -20.42
CA PRO A 304 22.27 8.85 -20.49
C PRO A 304 21.07 7.99 -20.92
N ILE A 305 19.90 8.29 -20.38
CA ILE A 305 18.67 7.64 -20.82
C ILE A 305 18.33 8.18 -22.20
N PRO A 306 18.22 7.33 -23.24
CA PRO A 306 17.84 7.77 -24.57
C PRO A 306 16.51 8.51 -24.57
N PRO A 307 16.42 9.69 -25.24
CA PRO A 307 15.17 10.48 -25.26
C PRO A 307 13.97 9.68 -25.76
N GLU A 308 14.15 8.88 -26.80
CA GLU A 308 13.12 8.04 -27.40
C GLU A 308 12.55 7.00 -26.41
N ILE A 309 13.39 6.38 -25.59
CA ILE A 309 12.91 5.43 -24.55
C ILE A 309 12.09 6.16 -23.51
N ARG A 310 12.50 7.38 -23.12
CA ARG A 310 11.80 8.18 -22.13
C ARG A 310 10.44 8.65 -22.66
N GLU A 311 10.40 9.14 -23.88
CA GLU A 311 9.18 9.61 -24.55
C GLU A 311 8.19 8.48 -24.78
N ASP A 312 8.65 7.34 -25.32
CA ASP A 312 7.82 6.15 -25.53
C ASP A 312 7.22 5.64 -24.20
N TYR A 313 8.01 5.61 -23.13
CA TYR A 313 7.53 5.23 -21.81
C TYR A 313 6.48 6.19 -21.26
N GLN A 314 6.74 7.51 -21.36
CA GLN A 314 5.81 8.53 -20.89
C GLN A 314 4.48 8.47 -21.64
N GLN A 315 4.53 8.43 -22.95
CA GLN A 315 3.33 8.37 -23.79
C GLN A 315 2.51 7.11 -23.52
N PHE A 316 3.19 5.99 -23.37
CA PHE A 316 2.53 4.72 -23.07
C PHE A 316 1.82 4.72 -21.72
N ILE A 317 2.45 5.23 -20.67
CA ILE A 317 1.79 5.36 -19.35
C ILE A 317 0.61 6.35 -19.40
N PHE A 318 0.75 7.45 -20.15
CA PHE A 318 -0.35 8.41 -20.38
C PHE A 318 -1.55 7.77 -21.10
N GLU A 319 -1.29 6.93 -22.09
CA GLU A 319 -2.32 6.18 -22.79
C GLU A 319 -3.07 5.25 -21.83
N LEU A 320 -2.37 4.45 -21.04
CA LEU A 320 -2.97 3.58 -20.04
C LEU A 320 -3.78 4.36 -19.01
N MET A 321 -3.28 5.49 -18.52
CA MET A 321 -4.00 6.32 -17.55
C MET A 321 -5.28 6.92 -18.15
N ARG A 322 -5.25 7.38 -19.40
CA ARG A 322 -6.45 7.89 -20.07
C ARG A 322 -7.50 6.81 -20.28
N THR A 323 -7.07 5.63 -20.73
CA THR A 323 -7.97 4.53 -21.08
C THR A 323 -8.55 3.85 -19.84
N TYR A 324 -7.73 3.62 -18.82
CA TYR A 324 -8.11 2.77 -17.69
C TYR A 324 -8.23 3.51 -16.37
N TYR A 325 -7.25 4.33 -15.96
CA TYR A 325 -7.32 5.02 -14.69
C TYR A 325 -8.48 6.04 -14.66
N CYS A 326 -8.64 6.79 -15.74
CA CYS A 326 -9.68 7.82 -15.89
C CYS A 326 -10.98 7.30 -16.51
N ALA A 327 -11.15 5.99 -16.70
CA ALA A 327 -12.38 5.42 -17.23
C ALA A 327 -13.62 5.85 -16.41
N GLU A 328 -14.73 6.18 -17.07
CA GLU A 328 -15.97 6.60 -16.38
C GLU A 328 -16.63 5.48 -15.57
N GLY A 329 -16.29 4.21 -15.87
CA GLY A 329 -16.81 3.01 -15.20
C GLY A 329 -15.71 2.00 -14.93
N GLU A 330 -16.13 0.79 -14.57
CA GLU A 330 -15.21 -0.34 -14.42
C GLU A 330 -14.96 -0.98 -15.79
N VAL A 331 -13.70 -1.27 -16.07
CA VAL A 331 -13.23 -1.99 -17.26
C VAL A 331 -12.81 -3.39 -16.83
N MET A 332 -13.50 -4.40 -17.37
CA MET A 332 -13.26 -5.78 -16.99
C MET A 332 -12.16 -6.40 -17.81
N PHE A 333 -11.13 -6.92 -17.15
CA PHE A 333 -10.14 -7.83 -17.73
C PHE A 333 -10.54 -9.27 -17.35
N TYR A 334 -10.79 -10.08 -18.34
CA TYR A 334 -11.21 -11.46 -18.11
C TYR A 334 -10.01 -12.40 -18.11
N LEU A 335 -10.02 -13.37 -17.21
CA LEU A 335 -9.08 -14.49 -17.22
C LEU A 335 -9.59 -15.55 -18.20
N SER A 336 -8.70 -16.15 -19.01
CA SER A 336 -9.03 -17.40 -19.72
C SER A 336 -9.21 -18.54 -18.72
N ASP A 337 -9.82 -19.65 -19.15
CA ASP A 337 -9.99 -20.82 -18.29
C ASP A 337 -8.65 -21.39 -17.82
N GLU A 338 -7.65 -21.43 -18.71
CA GLU A 338 -6.30 -21.89 -18.39
C GLU A 338 -5.59 -20.93 -17.42
N SER A 339 -5.85 -19.62 -17.54
CA SER A 339 -5.32 -18.59 -16.63
C SER A 339 -5.89 -18.73 -15.23
N TRP A 340 -7.18 -18.98 -15.15
CA TRP A 340 -7.86 -19.22 -13.88
C TRP A 340 -7.32 -20.49 -13.21
N GLN A 341 -7.21 -21.60 -13.96
CA GLN A 341 -6.68 -22.85 -13.44
C GLN A 341 -5.24 -22.66 -12.92
N ALA A 342 -4.37 -21.99 -13.68
CA ALA A 342 -2.99 -21.74 -13.27
C ALA A 342 -2.91 -20.91 -11.95
N LEU A 343 -3.84 -19.98 -11.72
CA LEU A 343 -3.91 -19.23 -10.45
C LEU A 343 -4.41 -20.10 -9.28
N GLU A 344 -5.36 -21.00 -9.51
CA GLU A 344 -5.83 -21.92 -8.45
C GLU A 344 -4.74 -22.97 -8.13
N ASP A 345 -4.03 -23.51 -9.13
CA ASP A 345 -2.89 -24.42 -8.93
C ASP A 345 -1.76 -23.73 -8.13
N TYR A 346 -1.46 -22.45 -8.45
CA TYR A 346 -0.46 -21.66 -7.73
C TYR A 346 -0.88 -21.41 -6.28
N LYS A 347 -2.16 -21.16 -6.04
CA LYS A 347 -2.71 -20.98 -4.71
C LYS A 347 -2.61 -22.26 -3.87
N GLU A 348 -2.90 -23.42 -4.44
CA GLU A 348 -2.72 -24.72 -3.78
C GLU A 348 -1.25 -24.96 -3.42
N ALA A 349 -0.33 -24.71 -4.36
CA ALA A 349 1.10 -24.83 -4.12
C ALA A 349 1.58 -23.87 -3.01
N ALA A 350 1.09 -22.62 -2.98
CA ALA A 350 1.40 -21.64 -1.95
C ALA A 350 0.88 -22.07 -0.57
N GLN A 351 -0.31 -22.69 -0.49
CA GLN A 351 -0.86 -23.24 0.74
C GLN A 351 -0.01 -24.41 1.29
N VAL A 352 0.48 -25.27 0.40
CA VAL A 352 1.41 -26.36 0.78
C VAL A 352 2.73 -25.78 1.28
N ALA A 353 3.28 -24.78 0.60
CA ALA A 353 4.51 -24.10 1.01
C ALA A 353 4.35 -23.37 2.37
N ALA A 354 3.16 -22.88 2.68
CA ALA A 354 2.84 -22.22 3.93
C ALA A 354 2.91 -23.15 5.16
N GLY A 355 2.82 -24.46 4.97
CA GLY A 355 2.91 -25.46 6.03
C GLY A 355 1.72 -25.46 6.98
N ASP A 356 1.98 -25.73 8.27
CA ASP A 356 0.97 -25.87 9.32
C ASP A 356 0.48 -24.56 9.97
N GLY A 357 0.95 -23.43 9.45
CA GLY A 357 0.61 -22.10 9.98
C GLY A 357 1.38 -21.70 11.24
N SER A 358 2.39 -22.46 11.65
CA SER A 358 3.23 -22.13 12.82
C SER A 358 4.15 -20.92 12.56
N HIS A 359 4.60 -20.74 11.31
CA HIS A 359 5.47 -19.65 10.88
C HIS A 359 4.68 -18.45 10.32
N PRO A 360 5.10 -17.18 10.56
CA PRO A 360 4.43 -15.98 10.03
C PRO A 360 4.30 -15.97 8.49
N SER A 361 5.17 -16.64 7.76
CA SER A 361 5.10 -16.78 6.30
C SER A 361 3.78 -17.35 5.80
N TRP A 362 3.09 -18.15 6.61
CA TRP A 362 1.79 -18.72 6.26
C TRP A 362 0.79 -17.64 5.81
N THR A 363 0.70 -16.54 6.55
CA THR A 363 -0.23 -15.45 6.23
C THR A 363 0.14 -14.73 4.93
N PHE A 364 1.43 -14.65 4.59
CA PHE A 364 1.89 -14.06 3.33
C PHE A 364 1.48 -14.92 2.14
N HIS A 365 1.67 -16.22 2.20
CA HIS A 365 1.33 -17.16 1.12
C HIS A 365 -0.18 -17.19 0.79
N THR A 366 -1.04 -16.87 1.76
CA THR A 366 -2.49 -16.79 1.50
C THR A 366 -2.89 -15.73 0.49
N ARG A 367 -2.00 -14.79 0.14
CA ARG A 367 -2.23 -13.69 -0.81
C ARG A 367 -1.51 -13.83 -2.14
N ASP A 368 -0.66 -14.83 -2.30
CA ASP A 368 0.22 -14.96 -3.46
C ASP A 368 -0.56 -15.02 -4.78
N SER A 369 -1.59 -15.86 -4.86
CA SER A 369 -2.43 -15.98 -6.06
C SER A 369 -3.19 -14.69 -6.40
N GLU A 370 -3.71 -13.98 -5.38
CA GLU A 370 -4.38 -12.69 -5.57
C GLU A 370 -3.41 -11.64 -6.10
N ILE A 371 -2.21 -11.56 -5.55
CA ILE A 371 -1.18 -10.60 -5.99
C ILE A 371 -0.71 -10.95 -7.39
N ALA A 372 -0.48 -12.23 -7.70
CA ALA A 372 -0.13 -12.68 -9.05
C ALA A 372 -1.20 -12.30 -10.08
N CYS A 373 -2.48 -12.44 -9.75
CA CYS A 373 -3.59 -11.99 -10.59
C CYS A 373 -3.53 -10.49 -10.88
N ARG A 374 -3.25 -9.66 -9.87
CA ARG A 374 -3.10 -8.20 -10.02
C ARG A 374 -1.88 -7.83 -10.89
N LEU A 375 -0.75 -8.49 -10.69
CA LEU A 375 0.45 -8.31 -11.51
C LEU A 375 0.18 -8.70 -12.97
N ALA A 376 -0.57 -9.78 -13.21
CA ALA A 376 -0.93 -10.22 -14.55
C ALA A 376 -1.78 -9.18 -15.29
N ALA A 377 -2.70 -8.48 -14.63
CA ALA A 377 -3.45 -7.40 -15.25
C ALA A 377 -2.54 -6.25 -15.72
N GLY A 378 -1.55 -5.88 -14.90
CA GLY A 378 -0.53 -4.90 -15.30
C GLY A 378 0.28 -5.35 -16.50
N LEU A 379 0.80 -6.59 -16.47
CA LEU A 379 1.56 -7.17 -17.59
C LEU A 379 0.72 -7.20 -18.89
N HIS A 380 -0.54 -7.63 -18.80
CA HIS A 380 -1.47 -7.68 -19.93
C HIS A 380 -1.72 -6.29 -20.55
N ALA A 381 -1.99 -5.30 -19.72
CA ALA A 381 -2.11 -3.91 -20.16
C ALA A 381 -0.77 -3.39 -20.73
N GLY A 382 0.34 -3.79 -20.16
CA GLY A 382 1.68 -3.43 -20.64
C GLY A 382 2.03 -4.01 -22.00
N ASP A 383 1.50 -5.17 -22.34
CA ASP A 383 1.72 -5.82 -23.65
C ASP A 383 0.79 -5.24 -24.74
N LEU A 384 -0.47 -4.94 -24.39
CA LEU A 384 -1.52 -4.63 -25.37
C LEU A 384 -1.97 -3.15 -25.39
N GLY A 385 -1.51 -2.35 -24.43
CA GLY A 385 -1.86 -0.93 -24.34
C GLY A 385 -3.36 -0.72 -24.07
N ASP A 386 -3.94 0.24 -24.79
CA ASP A 386 -5.36 0.62 -24.69
C ASP A 386 -6.35 -0.47 -25.14
N LYS A 387 -5.87 -1.53 -25.79
CA LYS A 387 -6.67 -2.66 -26.29
C LYS A 387 -6.69 -3.87 -25.36
N ALA A 388 -6.07 -3.80 -24.19
CA ALA A 388 -5.97 -4.97 -23.30
C ALA A 388 -7.34 -5.52 -22.86
N HIS A 389 -8.38 -4.69 -22.81
CA HIS A 389 -9.73 -5.12 -22.47
C HIS A 389 -10.47 -5.87 -23.59
N GLU A 390 -9.91 -5.89 -24.80
CA GLU A 390 -10.50 -6.58 -25.96
C GLU A 390 -10.19 -8.09 -25.98
N SER A 391 -9.26 -8.54 -25.15
CA SER A 391 -8.86 -9.95 -25.06
C SER A 391 -8.71 -10.44 -23.63
N ASP A 392 -8.88 -11.73 -23.42
CA ASP A 392 -8.68 -12.35 -22.11
C ASP A 392 -7.19 -12.40 -21.76
N ILE A 393 -6.89 -12.32 -20.48
CA ILE A 393 -5.52 -12.49 -19.96
C ILE A 393 -5.10 -13.96 -20.23
N PRO A 394 -4.08 -14.20 -21.05
CA PRO A 394 -3.65 -15.56 -21.38
C PRO A 394 -2.79 -16.18 -20.27
N VAL A 395 -2.75 -17.51 -20.21
CA VAL A 395 -1.99 -18.26 -19.19
C VAL A 395 -0.51 -17.90 -19.15
N GLU A 396 0.07 -17.52 -20.28
CA GLU A 396 1.47 -17.10 -20.33
C GLU A 396 1.73 -15.83 -19.53
N THR A 397 0.78 -14.89 -19.53
CA THR A 397 0.84 -13.69 -18.70
C THR A 397 0.73 -14.03 -17.20
N ILE A 398 -0.08 -15.02 -16.84
CA ILE A 398 -0.15 -15.53 -15.45
C ILE A 398 1.18 -16.15 -15.04
N ARG A 399 1.82 -16.96 -15.89
CA ARG A 399 3.13 -17.55 -15.60
C ARG A 399 4.21 -16.48 -15.37
N ARG A 400 4.21 -15.43 -16.18
CA ARG A 400 5.10 -14.26 -15.97
C ARG A 400 4.81 -13.57 -14.62
N ALA A 401 3.55 -13.42 -14.25
CA ALA A 401 3.15 -12.84 -12.97
C ALA A 401 3.55 -13.72 -11.77
N ILE A 402 3.43 -15.04 -11.90
CA ILE A 402 3.91 -16.01 -10.89
C ILE A 402 5.43 -15.87 -10.72
N THR A 403 6.19 -15.77 -11.82
CA THR A 403 7.64 -15.54 -11.76
C THR A 403 8.01 -14.26 -10.99
N LEU A 404 7.23 -13.17 -11.15
CA LEU A 404 7.40 -11.96 -10.33
C LEU A 404 7.04 -12.20 -8.87
N MET A 405 5.96 -12.94 -8.62
CA MET A 405 5.52 -13.21 -7.26
C MET A 405 6.53 -14.07 -6.50
N ASP A 406 7.13 -15.08 -7.16
CA ASP A 406 8.19 -15.91 -6.58
C ASP A 406 9.41 -15.04 -6.21
N TYR A 407 9.77 -14.08 -7.05
CA TYR A 407 10.81 -13.10 -6.72
C TYR A 407 10.45 -12.25 -5.50
N TYR A 408 9.24 -11.69 -5.45
CA TYR A 408 8.79 -10.88 -4.30
C TYR A 408 8.70 -11.71 -3.02
N ASN A 409 8.37 -13.00 -3.12
CA ASN A 409 8.29 -13.87 -1.96
C ASN A 409 9.63 -14.04 -1.24
N ILE A 410 10.76 -13.92 -1.93
CA ILE A 410 12.08 -13.94 -1.27
C ILE A 410 12.17 -12.85 -0.21
N ASP A 411 11.83 -11.59 -0.55
CA ASP A 411 11.88 -10.48 0.39
C ASP A 411 10.74 -10.52 1.41
N ARG A 412 9.56 -11.02 1.02
CA ARG A 412 8.42 -11.21 1.92
C ARG A 412 8.76 -12.24 3.00
N MET A 413 9.45 -13.33 2.65
CA MET A 413 9.92 -14.32 3.62
C MET A 413 10.99 -13.73 4.53
N MET A 414 11.94 -12.95 4.02
CA MET A 414 12.90 -12.25 4.87
C MET A 414 12.22 -11.32 5.90
N ILE A 415 11.13 -10.64 5.53
CA ILE A 415 10.35 -9.84 6.47
C ILE A 415 9.66 -10.74 7.51
N ALA A 416 9.08 -11.87 7.10
CA ALA A 416 8.45 -12.83 8.00
C ALA A 416 9.45 -13.43 8.99
N ASP A 417 10.63 -13.85 8.53
CA ASP A 417 11.71 -14.38 9.36
C ASP A 417 12.19 -13.33 10.39
N ASN A 418 12.37 -12.08 9.97
CA ASN A 418 12.72 -10.99 10.87
C ASN A 418 11.62 -10.71 11.94
N MET A 419 10.34 -10.94 11.60
CA MET A 419 9.25 -10.85 12.58
C MET A 419 9.35 -11.94 13.63
N GLU A 420 9.72 -13.17 13.23
CA GLU A 420 9.92 -14.31 14.14
C GLU A 420 11.14 -14.11 15.02
N ASP A 421 12.33 -13.84 14.45
CA ASP A 421 13.58 -13.65 15.18
C ASP A 421 13.47 -12.58 16.26
N ARG A 422 12.85 -11.45 15.93
CA ARG A 422 12.67 -10.35 16.89
C ARG A 422 11.59 -10.64 17.94
N SER A 423 10.59 -11.44 17.61
CA SER A 423 9.66 -11.96 18.60
C SER A 423 10.41 -12.83 19.61
N ASP A 424 11.33 -13.64 19.12
CA ASP A 424 12.19 -14.49 19.91
C ASP A 424 13.17 -13.69 20.78
N ASP A 425 13.80 -12.66 20.23
CA ASP A 425 14.67 -11.73 20.96
C ASP A 425 13.92 -11.02 22.11
N LYS A 426 12.69 -10.58 21.88
CA LYS A 426 11.82 -9.99 22.93
C LYS A 426 11.46 -11.02 24.00
N VAL A 427 11.19 -12.25 23.61
CA VAL A 427 10.98 -13.37 24.53
C VAL A 427 12.26 -13.63 25.34
N MET A 428 13.41 -13.70 24.66
CA MET A 428 14.70 -13.94 25.30
C MET A 428 15.09 -12.81 26.27
N ALA A 429 14.84 -11.55 25.93
CA ALA A 429 15.08 -10.41 26.82
C ALA A 429 14.23 -10.52 28.09
N LYS A 430 12.95 -10.88 27.98
CA LYS A 430 12.05 -11.12 29.13
C LYS A 430 12.47 -12.32 29.96
N LEU A 431 12.95 -13.38 29.32
CA LEU A 431 13.48 -14.56 30.02
C LEU A 431 14.75 -14.23 30.80
N ARG A 432 15.64 -13.40 30.24
CA ARG A 432 16.85 -12.92 30.95
C ARG A 432 16.48 -12.07 32.17
N ASP A 433 15.50 -11.17 32.03
CA ASP A 433 14.97 -10.37 33.14
C ASP A 433 14.35 -11.24 34.23
N LEU A 434 13.62 -12.28 33.83
CA LEU A 434 13.09 -13.28 34.79
C LEU A 434 14.21 -14.02 35.49
N ALA A 435 15.23 -14.48 34.77
CA ALA A 435 16.37 -15.19 35.39
C ALA A 435 17.17 -14.29 36.36
N THR A 436 17.25 -12.99 36.07
CA THR A 436 17.85 -12.02 37.02
C THR A 436 16.99 -11.84 38.27
N THR A 437 15.65 -11.82 38.09
CA THR A 437 14.71 -11.67 39.21
C THR A 437 14.57 -12.94 40.06
N TYR A 438 14.71 -14.11 39.41
CA TYR A 438 14.57 -15.45 40.03
C TYR A 438 15.78 -16.34 39.73
N PRO A 439 16.92 -16.14 40.41
CA PRO A 439 18.19 -16.84 40.10
C PRO A 439 18.07 -18.37 40.26
N ASP A 440 17.21 -18.85 41.14
CA ASP A 440 16.99 -20.28 41.38
C ASP A 440 15.96 -20.93 40.44
N GLY A 441 15.44 -20.13 39.50
CA GLY A 441 14.47 -20.57 38.52
C GLY A 441 13.10 -19.88 38.66
N PHE A 442 12.38 -19.74 37.55
CA PHE A 442 11.06 -19.09 37.48
C PHE A 442 9.98 -20.08 37.04
N SER A 443 8.77 -19.84 37.47
CA SER A 443 7.58 -20.62 37.11
C SER A 443 6.89 -20.09 35.86
N PRO A 444 6.03 -20.90 35.18
CA PRO A 444 5.18 -20.43 34.10
C PRO A 444 4.28 -19.24 34.49
N ARG A 445 3.83 -19.16 35.74
CA ARG A 445 3.03 -18.01 36.24
C ARG A 445 3.84 -16.71 36.29
N GLU A 446 5.09 -16.78 36.67
CA GLU A 446 5.99 -15.63 36.70
C GLU A 446 6.30 -15.19 35.26
N ALA A 447 6.52 -16.13 34.36
CA ALA A 447 6.68 -15.91 32.94
C ALA A 447 5.41 -15.28 32.30
N GLN A 448 4.24 -15.73 32.70
CA GLN A 448 2.97 -15.15 32.25
C GLN A 448 2.78 -13.70 32.74
N ARG A 449 3.15 -13.39 34.00
CA ARG A 449 3.11 -12.00 34.51
C ARG A 449 4.01 -11.06 33.72
N LYS A 450 5.14 -11.50 33.22
CA LYS A 450 6.04 -10.76 32.31
C LYS A 450 5.54 -10.77 30.86
N ARG A 451 4.38 -11.39 30.60
CA ARG A 451 3.72 -11.42 29.28
C ARG A 451 4.65 -11.95 28.16
N ILE A 452 5.33 -13.05 28.44
CA ILE A 452 6.24 -13.69 27.47
C ILE A 452 5.48 -14.05 26.18
N ALA A 453 4.28 -14.65 26.31
CA ALA A 453 3.43 -15.02 25.17
C ALA A 453 2.52 -13.88 24.65
N GLY A 454 2.71 -12.62 25.14
CA GLY A 454 1.84 -11.49 24.81
C GLY A 454 0.67 -11.29 25.79
N MET A 455 -0.12 -10.21 25.59
CA MET A 455 -1.13 -9.76 26.58
C MET A 455 -2.36 -10.66 26.69
N HIS A 456 -2.68 -11.42 25.65
CA HIS A 456 -3.96 -12.15 25.56
C HIS A 456 -3.81 -13.68 25.49
N LYS A 457 -2.59 -14.20 25.56
CA LYS A 457 -2.37 -15.66 25.50
C LYS A 457 -2.31 -16.26 26.90
N GLY A 458 -2.99 -17.38 27.07
CA GLY A 458 -3.13 -18.09 28.37
C GLY A 458 -1.88 -18.84 28.82
N ALA A 459 -2.01 -19.56 29.93
CA ALA A 459 -0.93 -20.32 30.54
C ALA A 459 -0.35 -21.40 29.61
N GLU A 460 -1.17 -22.01 28.75
CA GLU A 460 -0.76 -23.04 27.79
C GLU A 460 0.22 -22.48 26.73
N ALA A 461 -0.02 -21.28 26.22
CA ALA A 461 0.87 -20.65 25.28
C ALA A 461 2.24 -20.26 25.88
N VAL A 462 2.24 -19.85 27.15
CA VAL A 462 3.47 -19.63 27.92
C VAL A 462 4.23 -20.94 28.12
N GLN A 463 3.53 -22.00 28.50
CA GLN A 463 4.11 -23.33 28.68
C GLN A 463 4.76 -23.81 27.38
N ALA A 464 4.06 -23.72 26.26
CA ALA A 464 4.57 -24.15 24.95
C ALA A 464 5.89 -23.41 24.59
N ILE A 465 5.96 -22.10 24.85
CA ILE A 465 7.20 -21.31 24.60
C ILE A 465 8.32 -21.80 25.51
N LEU A 466 8.09 -22.00 26.78
CA LEU A 466 9.10 -22.48 27.73
C LEU A 466 9.60 -23.89 27.38
N ASP A 467 8.70 -24.78 27.02
CA ASP A 467 9.05 -26.15 26.59
C ASP A 467 9.86 -26.14 25.28
N GLN A 468 9.52 -25.26 24.33
CA GLN A 468 10.30 -25.08 23.13
C GLN A 468 11.72 -24.57 23.43
N LYS A 469 11.87 -23.63 24.38
CA LYS A 469 13.19 -23.14 24.80
C LYS A 469 14.00 -24.21 25.54
N VAL A 470 13.35 -25.14 26.25
CA VAL A 470 14.03 -26.32 26.84
C VAL A 470 14.51 -27.25 25.72
N LYS A 471 13.68 -27.55 24.71
CA LYS A 471 14.06 -28.39 23.57
C LYS A 471 15.24 -27.79 22.79
N ASN A 472 15.28 -26.46 22.67
CA ASN A 472 16.34 -25.75 21.99
C ASN A 472 17.61 -25.58 22.87
N GLY A 473 17.64 -26.14 24.08
CA GLY A 473 18.79 -26.06 24.98
C GLY A 473 19.07 -24.68 25.58
N VAL A 474 18.11 -23.77 25.51
CA VAL A 474 18.20 -22.41 26.07
C VAL A 474 17.85 -22.41 27.56
N LEU A 475 16.83 -23.15 27.91
CA LEU A 475 16.37 -23.35 29.29
C LEU A 475 16.54 -24.80 29.72
N GLN A 476 16.62 -25.02 31.00
CA GLN A 476 16.52 -26.35 31.62
C GLN A 476 15.39 -26.35 32.65
N LEU A 477 14.72 -27.46 32.75
CA LEU A 477 13.72 -27.72 33.78
C LEU A 477 14.47 -28.06 35.08
N VAL A 478 14.20 -27.31 36.16
CA VAL A 478 14.90 -27.49 37.46
C VAL A 478 14.05 -28.32 38.39
N ASP A 479 12.71 -28.20 38.27
CA ASP A 479 11.75 -28.93 39.13
C ASP A 479 10.54 -29.34 38.26
N GLU A 480 10.09 -30.59 38.40
CA GLU A 480 8.97 -31.13 37.64
C GLU A 480 7.60 -30.90 38.31
N GLY A 481 7.58 -30.54 39.58
CA GLY A 481 6.29 -30.36 40.25
C GLY A 481 6.30 -29.34 41.37
N PRO A 482 5.85 -28.12 41.18
CA PRO A 482 5.45 -27.38 39.99
C PRO A 482 6.66 -26.94 39.12
N PRO A 483 6.54 -26.94 37.78
CA PRO A 483 7.69 -26.75 36.91
C PRO A 483 8.37 -25.39 37.10
N ARG A 484 9.70 -25.40 37.24
CA ARG A 484 10.56 -24.23 37.31
C ARG A 484 11.65 -24.31 36.23
N TYR A 485 11.93 -23.17 35.57
CA TYR A 485 12.80 -23.08 34.46
C TYR A 485 14.00 -22.19 34.80
N LYS A 486 15.19 -22.58 34.36
CA LYS A 486 16.44 -21.82 34.51
C LYS A 486 17.21 -21.81 33.18
N PHE A 487 18.03 -20.82 32.95
CA PHE A 487 18.93 -20.88 31.78
C PHE A 487 19.85 -22.09 31.92
N ALA A 488 20.01 -22.83 30.81
CA ALA A 488 20.97 -23.90 30.73
C ALA A 488 22.39 -23.32 30.86
N LEU A 489 23.18 -23.87 31.76
CA LEU A 489 24.61 -23.53 31.83
C LEU A 489 25.29 -24.09 30.58
N ARG A 490 25.92 -23.19 29.79
CA ARG A 490 26.80 -23.59 28.69
C ARG A 490 28.16 -24.00 29.23
#